data_be65003af089ff0bc8992e2e0caa73a6
#
_entry.id   be65003af089ff0bc8992e2e0caa73a6
#
_cell.length_a   1.000
_cell.length_b   1.000
_cell.length_c   1.000
_cell.angle_alpha   90.00
_cell.angle_beta   90.00
_cell.angle_gamma   90.00
#
_symmetry.space_group_name_H-M   'P 1'
#
loop_
_entity.id
_entity.type
_entity.pdbx_description
1 polymer ?
#
loop_
_entity_poly.entity_id
_entity_poly.type
_entity_poly.pdbx_seq_one_letter_code
_entity_poly.pdbx_strand_id
1 'polypeptide(L)'
;MANPTPELADFASDGCSMFIDGTFEKPELWKECCLLHDMAYWRGGTEEERKQADLAFKACVEKKTEDPLLANLMYEAVRAGGAPHFPTWYRWGYGWPVGRGYKALSEEEEKLADQKLEAFLRVQGKEHAK
;
A
#
# COMPACT_ATOMS: atom_id res chain seq x y z
N MET A 1 31.86 11.67 6.94
CA MET A 1 30.50 11.40 7.41
C MET A 1 29.87 10.29 6.57
N ALA A 2 29.32 9.33 7.23
CA ALA A 2 28.58 8.30 6.52
C ALA A 2 27.39 8.93 5.79
N ASN A 3 27.08 8.42 4.60
CA ASN A 3 25.85 8.83 3.91
C ASN A 3 24.68 8.51 4.81
N PRO A 4 23.65 9.38 4.85
CA PRO A 4 22.48 9.05 5.63
C PRO A 4 21.90 7.73 5.12
N THR A 5 21.61 6.84 6.05
CA THR A 5 20.93 5.60 5.73
C THR A 5 19.57 5.97 5.14
N PRO A 6 19.13 5.33 4.05
CA PRO A 6 17.78 5.55 3.56
C PRO A 6 16.79 5.32 4.70
N GLU A 7 15.89 6.28 4.90
CA GLU A 7 14.98 6.28 6.05
C GLU A 7 13.66 5.56 5.78
N LEU A 8 13.71 4.49 4.99
CA LEU A 8 12.54 3.70 4.71
C LEU A 8 12.22 2.80 5.91
N ALA A 9 11.06 3.00 6.51
CA ALA A 9 10.59 2.15 7.59
C ALA A 9 10.31 0.74 7.07
N ASP A 10 10.38 -0.25 7.97
CA ASP A 10 9.99 -1.60 7.59
C ASP A 10 8.52 -1.62 7.20
N PHE A 11 8.18 -2.46 6.22
CA PHE A 11 6.79 -2.52 5.78
C PHE A 11 5.91 -3.05 6.89
N ALA A 12 4.81 -2.35 7.12
CA ALA A 12 3.76 -2.76 8.04
C ALA A 12 2.42 -2.41 7.43
N SER A 13 1.45 -3.27 7.63
CA SER A 13 0.09 -3.06 7.17
C SER A 13 -0.86 -3.67 8.17
N ASP A 14 -1.95 -2.98 8.45
CA ASP A 14 -3.05 -3.52 9.27
C ASP A 14 -4.28 -3.85 8.39
N GLY A 15 -4.04 -4.07 7.10
CA GLY A 15 -5.08 -4.35 6.13
C GLY A 15 -5.84 -3.08 5.76
N CYS A 16 -7.14 -3.19 5.62
CA CYS A 16 -7.98 -2.07 5.22
C CYS A 16 -8.39 -1.19 6.39
N SER A 17 -7.44 -0.42 6.96
CA SER A 17 -7.77 0.41 8.12
C SER A 17 -8.83 1.48 7.84
N MET A 18 -9.01 1.89 6.57
CA MET A 18 -10.06 2.83 6.18
C MET A 18 -11.41 2.15 5.98
N PHE A 19 -11.42 0.83 5.78
CA PHE A 19 -12.59 0.05 5.43
C PHE A 19 -12.63 -1.21 6.26
N ILE A 20 -13.80 -1.81 6.40
CA ILE A 20 -13.88 -3.18 6.91
C ILE A 20 -13.27 -4.09 5.84
N ASP A 21 -12.61 -5.18 6.27
CA ASP A 21 -11.84 -6.05 5.36
C ASP A 21 -12.72 -6.90 4.42
N GLY A 22 -14.01 -6.84 4.57
CA GLY A 22 -14.93 -7.61 3.75
C GLY A 22 -16.37 -7.36 4.16
N THR A 23 -17.24 -8.34 3.98
CA THR A 23 -18.64 -8.28 4.40
C THR A 23 -18.84 -9.08 5.69
N PHE A 24 -20.02 -9.00 6.29
CA PHE A 24 -20.35 -9.83 7.45
C PHE A 24 -20.22 -11.33 7.14
N GLU A 25 -20.50 -11.71 5.90
CA GLU A 25 -20.43 -13.12 5.47
C GLU A 25 -19.01 -13.53 5.11
N LYS A 26 -18.19 -12.58 4.60
CA LYS A 26 -16.83 -12.83 4.15
C LYS A 26 -15.94 -11.69 4.63
N PRO A 27 -15.57 -11.67 5.91
CA PRO A 27 -14.85 -10.52 6.49
C PRO A 27 -13.48 -10.27 5.88
N GLU A 28 -12.88 -11.22 5.19
CA GLU A 28 -11.57 -11.03 4.56
C GLU A 28 -11.64 -10.97 3.02
N LEU A 29 -12.83 -10.71 2.48
CA LEU A 29 -13.08 -10.77 1.05
C LEU A 29 -12.08 -9.98 0.21
N TRP A 30 -11.72 -8.76 0.61
CA TRP A 30 -10.77 -7.93 -0.14
C TRP A 30 -9.51 -7.56 0.63
N LYS A 31 -9.19 -8.29 1.69
CA LYS A 31 -8.01 -8.02 2.51
C LYS A 31 -6.72 -8.05 1.70
N GLU A 32 -6.59 -9.00 0.77
CA GLU A 32 -5.44 -9.10 -0.11
C GLU A 32 -5.29 -7.85 -0.97
N CYS A 33 -6.39 -7.29 -1.46
CA CYS A 33 -6.38 -6.06 -2.24
C CYS A 33 -5.81 -4.91 -1.43
N CYS A 34 -6.18 -4.81 -0.15
CA CYS A 34 -5.68 -3.77 0.74
C CYS A 34 -4.20 -3.97 1.05
N LEU A 35 -3.75 -5.21 1.22
CA LEU A 35 -2.35 -5.49 1.47
C LEU A 35 -1.48 -5.05 0.29
N LEU A 36 -1.87 -5.40 -0.93
CA LEU A 36 -1.14 -5.01 -2.14
C LEU A 36 -1.13 -3.49 -2.31
N HIS A 37 -2.25 -2.85 -2.03
CA HIS A 37 -2.37 -1.40 -2.10
C HIS A 37 -1.46 -0.73 -1.06
N ASP A 38 -1.43 -1.26 0.16
CA ASP A 38 -0.55 -0.74 1.21
C ASP A 38 0.92 -0.90 0.84
N MET A 39 1.32 -2.00 0.21
CA MET A 39 2.70 -2.19 -0.27
C MET A 39 3.10 -1.08 -1.23
N ALA A 40 2.22 -0.75 -2.18
CA ALA A 40 2.50 0.31 -3.15
C ALA A 40 2.58 1.68 -2.46
N TYR A 41 1.67 1.97 -1.55
CA TYR A 41 1.65 3.24 -0.82
C TYR A 41 2.84 3.40 0.11
N TRP A 42 3.24 2.32 0.80
CA TRP A 42 4.43 2.33 1.64
C TRP A 42 5.67 2.69 0.81
N ARG A 43 5.82 2.06 -0.35
CA ARG A 43 6.96 2.27 -1.24
C ARG A 43 7.00 3.70 -1.80
N GLY A 44 5.84 4.28 -2.12
CA GLY A 44 5.77 5.60 -2.71
C GLY A 44 6.24 5.63 -4.16
N GLY A 45 6.59 6.80 -4.63
CA GLY A 45 7.01 7.01 -6.00
C GLY A 45 6.31 8.21 -6.61
N THR A 46 6.14 8.19 -7.94
CA THR A 46 5.54 9.29 -8.69
C THR A 46 4.02 9.34 -8.53
N GLU A 47 3.45 10.47 -8.91
CA GLU A 47 1.99 10.64 -8.92
C GLU A 47 1.32 9.62 -9.84
N GLU A 48 1.92 9.33 -10.99
CA GLU A 48 1.40 8.34 -11.92
C GLU A 48 1.40 6.94 -11.29
N GLU A 49 2.46 6.59 -10.58
CA GLU A 49 2.55 5.31 -9.88
C GLU A 49 1.46 5.18 -8.82
N ARG A 50 1.14 6.27 -8.12
CA ARG A 50 0.04 6.29 -7.16
C ARG A 50 -1.29 6.02 -7.86
N LYS A 51 -1.53 6.67 -9.00
CA LYS A 51 -2.76 6.47 -9.75
C LYS A 51 -2.91 5.01 -10.19
N GLN A 52 -1.82 4.42 -10.68
CA GLN A 52 -1.82 3.02 -11.08
C GLN A 52 -2.10 2.08 -9.90
N ALA A 53 -1.54 2.38 -8.73
CA ALA A 53 -1.81 1.60 -7.52
C ALA A 53 -3.29 1.66 -7.14
N ASP A 54 -3.89 2.84 -7.23
CA ASP A 54 -5.30 3.02 -6.89
C ASP A 54 -6.21 2.33 -7.89
N LEU A 55 -5.88 2.37 -9.19
CA LEU A 55 -6.63 1.67 -10.22
C LEU A 55 -6.52 0.15 -10.06
N ALA A 56 -5.34 -0.35 -9.70
CA ALA A 56 -5.15 -1.78 -9.42
C ALA A 56 -5.98 -2.22 -8.22
N PHE A 57 -6.05 -1.38 -7.18
CA PHE A 57 -6.88 -1.63 -6.02
C PHE A 57 -8.36 -1.75 -6.41
N LYS A 58 -8.85 -0.79 -7.20
CA LYS A 58 -10.22 -0.81 -7.70
C LYS A 58 -10.52 -2.10 -8.47
N ALA A 59 -9.64 -2.48 -9.39
CA ALA A 59 -9.80 -3.69 -10.19
C ALA A 59 -9.80 -4.94 -9.30
N CYS A 60 -8.93 -4.98 -8.29
CA CYS A 60 -8.85 -6.09 -7.35
C CYS A 60 -10.16 -6.23 -6.55
N VAL A 61 -10.67 -5.14 -6.00
CA VAL A 61 -11.92 -5.15 -5.24
C VAL A 61 -13.09 -5.57 -6.12
N GLU A 62 -13.17 -5.04 -7.35
CA GLU A 62 -14.23 -5.40 -8.29
C GLU A 62 -14.20 -6.89 -8.59
N LYS A 63 -13.02 -7.46 -8.81
CA LYS A 63 -12.86 -8.88 -9.08
C LYS A 63 -13.33 -9.75 -7.90
N LYS A 64 -12.96 -9.33 -6.68
CA LYS A 64 -13.27 -10.09 -5.47
C LYS A 64 -14.75 -10.00 -5.08
N THR A 65 -15.37 -8.83 -5.30
CA THR A 65 -16.75 -8.58 -4.85
C THR A 65 -17.78 -8.70 -5.97
N GLU A 66 -17.36 -8.61 -7.22
CA GLU A 66 -18.23 -8.50 -8.38
C GLU A 66 -19.20 -7.30 -8.26
N ASP A 67 -18.75 -6.27 -7.54
CA ASP A 67 -19.53 -5.07 -7.27
C ASP A 67 -18.77 -3.83 -7.73
N PRO A 68 -18.99 -3.37 -8.97
CA PRO A 68 -18.27 -2.21 -9.49
C PRO A 68 -18.60 -0.90 -8.77
N LEU A 69 -19.80 -0.76 -8.20
CA LEU A 69 -20.15 0.45 -7.46
C LEU A 69 -19.35 0.53 -6.15
N LEU A 70 -19.22 -0.58 -5.44
CA LEU A 70 -18.42 -0.64 -4.22
C LEU A 70 -16.95 -0.38 -4.55
N ALA A 71 -16.42 -1.02 -5.59
CA ALA A 71 -15.04 -0.83 -6.01
C ALA A 71 -14.76 0.64 -6.34
N ASN A 72 -15.67 1.30 -7.04
CA ASN A 72 -15.52 2.71 -7.36
C ASN A 72 -15.56 3.60 -6.12
N LEU A 73 -16.45 3.30 -5.19
CA LEU A 73 -16.54 4.04 -3.93
C LEU A 73 -15.23 3.94 -3.14
N MET A 74 -14.67 2.74 -3.03
CA MET A 74 -13.40 2.54 -2.34
C MET A 74 -12.25 3.23 -3.08
N TYR A 75 -12.26 3.19 -4.41
CA TYR A 75 -11.28 3.90 -5.22
C TYR A 75 -11.31 5.41 -4.95
N GLU A 76 -12.50 6.02 -4.98
CA GLU A 76 -12.63 7.45 -4.72
C GLU A 76 -12.16 7.81 -3.30
N ALA A 77 -12.40 6.94 -2.33
CA ALA A 77 -11.97 7.17 -0.96
C ALA A 77 -10.43 7.20 -0.85
N VAL A 78 -9.72 6.25 -1.51
CA VAL A 78 -8.26 6.24 -1.45
C VAL A 78 -7.66 7.40 -2.25
N ARG A 79 -8.33 7.84 -3.32
CA ARG A 79 -7.88 9.03 -4.05
C ARG A 79 -7.98 10.28 -3.18
N ALA A 80 -9.06 10.40 -2.40
CA ALA A 80 -9.27 11.57 -1.55
C ALA A 80 -8.34 11.58 -0.34
N GLY A 81 -8.15 10.42 0.32
CA GLY A 81 -7.46 10.36 1.61
C GLY A 81 -5.98 9.99 1.56
N GLY A 82 -5.48 9.51 0.43
CA GLY A 82 -4.13 8.95 0.34
C GLY A 82 -3.06 9.88 -0.17
N ALA A 83 -3.35 11.17 -0.37
CA ALA A 83 -2.36 12.10 -0.90
C ALA A 83 -1.16 12.24 0.05
N PRO A 84 0.06 12.42 -0.48
CA PRO A 84 1.27 12.40 0.35
C PRO A 84 1.38 13.56 1.33
N HIS A 85 0.65 14.64 1.12
CA HIS A 85 0.67 15.80 2.02
C HIS A 85 -0.28 15.68 3.21
N PHE A 86 -1.14 14.65 3.23
CA PHE A 86 -2.03 14.45 4.37
C PHE A 86 -1.26 13.81 5.53
N PRO A 87 -1.64 14.11 6.77
CA PRO A 87 -0.95 13.58 7.94
C PRO A 87 -1.40 12.16 8.33
N THR A 88 -2.02 11.43 7.41
CA THR A 88 -2.48 10.07 7.66
C THR A 88 -1.33 9.08 7.53
N TRP A 89 -1.37 7.98 8.30
CA TRP A 89 -0.34 6.97 8.23
C TRP A 89 -0.34 6.25 6.87
N TYR A 90 -1.47 6.20 6.20
CA TYR A 90 -1.63 5.52 4.90
C TYR A 90 -1.41 6.46 3.71
N ARG A 91 -0.82 7.63 3.93
CA ARG A 91 -0.49 8.55 2.86
C ARG A 91 0.49 7.93 1.87
N TRP A 92 0.44 8.37 0.64
CA TRP A 92 1.40 7.92 -0.38
C TRP A 92 2.84 8.14 0.12
N GLY A 93 3.63 7.06 0.06
CA GLY A 93 5.00 7.10 0.53
C GLY A 93 5.14 7.00 2.05
N TYR A 94 4.19 6.38 2.74
CA TYR A 94 4.22 6.37 4.21
C TYR A 94 5.41 5.61 4.79
N GLY A 95 6.13 4.81 4.00
CA GLY A 95 7.36 4.18 4.46
C GLY A 95 8.52 5.16 4.62
N TRP A 96 8.42 6.31 3.97
CA TRP A 96 9.44 7.38 4.03
C TRP A 96 9.01 8.46 5.01
N PRO A 97 9.96 9.29 5.48
CA PRO A 97 9.60 10.42 6.33
C PRO A 97 8.59 11.34 5.66
N VAL A 98 7.78 12.01 6.46
CA VAL A 98 6.79 12.98 5.99
C VAL A 98 7.47 14.08 5.19
N GLY A 99 6.85 14.50 4.10
CA GLY A 99 7.38 15.58 3.27
C GLY A 99 8.05 15.12 1.99
N ARG A 100 8.19 13.81 1.79
CA ARG A 100 8.78 13.28 0.55
C ARG A 100 7.94 13.63 -0.68
N GLY A 101 6.61 13.60 -0.57
CA GLY A 101 5.72 13.91 -1.68
C GLY A 101 5.77 12.86 -2.79
N TYR A 102 5.56 13.30 -4.02
CA TYR A 102 5.68 12.44 -5.20
C TYR A 102 7.14 12.48 -5.68
N LYS A 103 7.84 11.40 -5.51
CA LYS A 103 9.25 11.31 -5.89
C LYS A 103 9.57 9.90 -6.34
N ALA A 104 10.10 9.77 -7.55
CA ALA A 104 10.56 8.49 -8.06
C ALA A 104 11.65 7.93 -7.15
N LEU A 105 11.65 6.62 -6.96
CA LEU A 105 12.70 5.96 -6.19
C LEU A 105 13.98 5.89 -7.02
N SER A 106 15.13 6.12 -6.35
CA SER A 106 16.43 5.85 -6.95
C SER A 106 16.65 4.34 -7.04
N GLU A 107 17.67 3.90 -7.78
CA GLU A 107 18.00 2.48 -7.84
C GLU A 107 18.25 1.89 -6.46
N GLU A 108 18.98 2.61 -5.62
CA GLU A 108 19.28 2.16 -4.25
C GLU A 108 18.01 2.06 -3.42
N GLU A 109 17.13 3.04 -3.56
CA GLU A 109 15.84 3.03 -2.86
C GLU A 109 14.96 1.89 -3.31
N GLU A 110 14.94 1.58 -4.62
CA GLU A 110 14.18 0.44 -5.14
C GLU A 110 14.71 -0.87 -4.59
N LYS A 111 16.03 -1.05 -4.53
CA LYS A 111 16.63 -2.26 -3.98
C LYS A 111 16.28 -2.43 -2.51
N LEU A 112 16.35 -1.35 -1.74
CA LEU A 112 16.01 -1.38 -0.32
C LEU A 112 14.53 -1.75 -0.13
N ALA A 113 13.64 -1.14 -0.92
CA ALA A 113 12.22 -1.43 -0.84
C ALA A 113 11.94 -2.90 -1.19
N ASP A 114 12.57 -3.40 -2.25
CA ASP A 114 12.42 -4.80 -2.65
C ASP A 114 12.89 -5.75 -1.56
N GLN A 115 14.03 -5.46 -0.92
CA GLN A 115 14.56 -6.28 0.17
C GLN A 115 13.61 -6.31 1.37
N LYS A 116 13.05 -5.17 1.73
CA LYS A 116 12.14 -5.09 2.87
C LYS A 116 10.82 -5.81 2.60
N LEU A 117 10.28 -5.70 1.39
CA LEU A 117 9.07 -6.41 1.01
C LEU A 117 9.33 -7.92 0.96
N GLU A 118 10.46 -8.34 0.41
CA GLU A 118 10.84 -9.75 0.37
C GLU A 118 10.93 -10.34 1.79
N ALA A 119 11.56 -9.60 2.71
CA ALA A 119 11.68 -10.04 4.09
C ALA A 119 10.31 -10.18 4.76
N PHE A 120 9.40 -9.24 4.51
CA PHE A 120 8.03 -9.30 5.02
C PHE A 120 7.31 -10.54 4.48
N LEU A 121 7.41 -10.79 3.18
CA LEU A 121 6.73 -11.93 2.54
C LEU A 121 7.28 -13.27 3.02
N ARG A 122 8.58 -13.36 3.32
CA ARG A 122 9.18 -14.58 3.88
C ARG A 122 8.61 -14.89 5.26
N VAL A 123 8.47 -13.88 6.10
CA VAL A 123 7.90 -14.06 7.44
C VAL A 123 6.46 -14.53 7.33
N GLN A 124 5.69 -13.93 6.45
CA GLN A 124 4.31 -14.32 6.18
C GLN A 124 4.24 -15.76 5.68
N GLY A 125 5.11 -16.13 4.75
CA GLY A 125 5.18 -17.48 4.23
C GLY A 125 5.49 -18.52 5.30
N LYS A 126 6.41 -18.23 6.22
CA LYS A 126 6.75 -19.11 7.33
C LYS A 126 5.58 -19.31 8.28
N GLU A 127 4.83 -18.25 8.56
CA GLU A 127 3.65 -18.30 9.40
C GLU A 127 2.57 -19.19 8.77
N HIS A 128 2.39 -19.06 7.46
CA HIS A 128 1.39 -19.86 6.73
C HIS A 128 1.82 -21.28 6.48
N ALA A 129 3.11 -21.58 6.53
CA ALA A 129 3.65 -22.91 6.27
C ALA A 129 3.49 -23.88 7.45
N LYS A 130 3.04 -23.39 8.56
CA LYS A 130 2.85 -24.26 9.74
C LYS A 130 1.56 -25.08 9.66
#